data_7f14b0d6a32caf47b39ad4cc573ef098
#
_entry.id   7f14b0d6a32caf47b39ad4cc573ef098
#
_cell.length_a   1.000
_cell.length_b   1.000
_cell.length_c   1.000
_cell.angle_alpha   90.00
_cell.angle_beta   90.00
_cell.angle_gamma   90.00
#
_symmetry.space_group_name_H-M   'P 1'
#
loop_
_entity.id
_entity.type
_entity.pdbx_description
1 polymer ?
#
loop_
_entity_poly.entity_id
_entity_poly.type
_entity_poly.pdbx_seq_one_letter_code
_entity_poly.pdbx_strand_id
1 'polypeptide(L)'
;MITFHDPRGEVATPVDPYTLAHDLAANDGAGTSVALLANGFPDSENFLTALGAALKARLPAIEVRAWNKGNASIPAPAKMLDEIKATCQVAIAAYGH
;
A
#
# COMPACT_ATOMS: atom_id res chain seq x y z
N MET A 1 3.18 -40.54 -25.74
CA MET A 1 3.56 -39.41 -24.87
C MET A 1 2.33 -38.66 -24.43
N ILE A 2 2.24 -38.33 -23.15
CA ILE A 2 1.15 -37.56 -22.61
C ILE A 2 1.55 -36.08 -22.64
N THR A 3 0.66 -35.26 -23.21
CA THR A 3 0.86 -33.82 -23.27
C THR A 3 -0.10 -33.13 -22.31
N PHE A 4 0.40 -32.24 -21.50
CA PHE A 4 -0.40 -31.48 -20.55
C PHE A 4 -0.52 -30.03 -21.00
N HIS A 5 -1.69 -29.46 -20.78
CA HIS A 5 -1.87 -28.03 -20.91
C HIS A 5 -1.57 -27.39 -19.57
N ASP A 6 -0.81 -26.29 -19.59
CA ASP A 6 -0.57 -25.51 -18.38
C ASP A 6 -1.89 -24.78 -18.04
N PRO A 7 -2.50 -25.07 -16.88
CA PRO A 7 -3.76 -24.43 -16.51
C PRO A 7 -3.64 -22.91 -16.31
N ARG A 8 -2.42 -22.39 -16.16
CA ARG A 8 -2.19 -20.95 -16.05
C ARG A 8 -2.21 -20.25 -17.41
N GLY A 9 -2.05 -21.02 -18.49
CA GLY A 9 -1.92 -20.47 -19.83
C GLY A 9 -0.63 -19.69 -20.04
N GLU A 10 -0.47 -19.14 -21.24
CA GLU A 10 0.64 -18.24 -21.52
C GLU A 10 0.18 -16.80 -21.39
N VAL A 11 1.07 -15.94 -20.90
CA VAL A 11 0.79 -14.50 -20.82
C VAL A 11 0.89 -13.93 -22.22
N ALA A 12 -0.26 -13.58 -22.82
CA ALA A 12 -0.32 -13.02 -24.15
C ALA A 12 0.11 -11.56 -24.21
N THR A 13 -0.09 -10.84 -23.11
CA THR A 13 0.27 -9.42 -23.02
C THR A 13 1.64 -9.28 -22.35
N PRO A 14 2.59 -8.54 -22.97
CA PRO A 14 3.88 -8.31 -22.34
C PRO A 14 3.71 -7.61 -20.99
N VAL A 15 4.58 -7.93 -20.03
CA VAL A 15 4.64 -7.22 -18.76
C VAL A 15 5.36 -5.90 -19.02
N ASP A 16 4.63 -4.79 -18.89
CA ASP A 16 5.23 -3.47 -19.04
C ASP A 16 6.00 -3.11 -17.77
N PRO A 17 7.22 -2.60 -17.90
CA PRO A 17 7.94 -2.09 -16.73
C PRO A 17 7.23 -0.87 -16.17
N TYR A 18 7.33 -0.69 -14.87
CA TYR A 18 6.80 0.50 -14.23
C TYR A 18 7.92 1.27 -13.54
N THR A 19 7.71 2.56 -13.39
CA THR A 19 8.64 3.44 -12.69
C THR A 19 7.94 4.00 -11.46
N LEU A 20 8.62 3.95 -10.32
CA LEU A 20 8.06 4.53 -9.10
C LEU A 20 7.95 6.05 -9.25
N ALA A 21 6.80 6.59 -8.88
CA ALA A 21 6.59 8.04 -8.89
C ALA A 21 7.38 8.73 -7.78
N HIS A 22 7.74 8.00 -6.73
CA HIS A 22 8.47 8.52 -5.59
C HIS A 22 9.48 7.47 -5.12
N ASP A 23 10.73 7.88 -4.94
CA ASP A 23 11.79 6.98 -4.47
C ASP A 23 11.79 6.93 -2.94
N LEU A 24 11.22 5.86 -2.40
CA LEU A 24 11.15 5.66 -0.96
C LEU A 24 12.50 5.31 -0.34
N ALA A 25 13.38 4.71 -1.12
CA ALA A 25 14.67 4.21 -0.61
C ALA A 25 15.71 5.33 -0.43
N ALA A 26 15.50 6.49 -1.05
CA ALA A 26 16.44 7.59 -0.96
C ALA A 26 16.55 8.08 0.51
N ASN A 27 17.76 8.20 1.00
CA ASN A 27 18.06 8.68 2.35
C ASN A 27 17.31 7.91 3.45
N ASP A 28 17.17 6.59 3.31
CA ASP A 28 16.47 5.71 4.27
C ASP A 28 15.03 6.13 4.54
N GLY A 29 14.38 6.72 3.55
CA GLY A 29 12.99 7.18 3.66
C GLY A 29 12.83 8.60 4.18
N ALA A 30 13.91 9.33 4.42
CA ALA A 30 13.85 10.69 4.90
C ALA A 30 13.07 11.61 3.95
N GLY A 31 12.19 12.43 4.50
CA GLY A 31 11.33 13.31 3.71
C GLY A 31 10.10 12.65 3.13
N THR A 32 9.89 11.38 3.39
CA THR A 32 8.71 10.63 2.94
C THR A 32 7.79 10.29 4.08
N SER A 33 6.51 10.61 3.94
CA SER A 33 5.45 10.16 4.84
C SER A 33 4.55 9.20 4.08
N VAL A 34 4.30 8.04 4.66
CA VAL A 34 3.44 7.01 4.09
C VAL A 34 2.12 7.00 4.86
N ALA A 35 1.02 7.11 4.12
CA ALA A 35 -0.30 6.93 4.68
C ALA A 35 -0.66 5.45 4.66
N LEU A 36 -1.08 4.93 5.80
CA LEU A 36 -1.63 3.57 5.91
C LEU A 36 -3.13 3.71 6.11
N LEU A 37 -3.89 3.35 5.11
CA LEU A 37 -5.34 3.51 5.11
C LEU A 37 -6.03 2.16 5.29
N ALA A 38 -6.57 1.96 6.48
CA ALA A 38 -7.36 0.77 6.79
C ALA A 38 -8.77 0.90 6.21
N ASN A 39 -9.28 -0.20 5.67
CA ASN A 39 -10.61 -0.19 5.04
C ASN A 39 -11.78 -0.40 6.01
N GLY A 40 -11.51 -0.61 7.29
CA GLY A 40 -12.55 -0.78 8.30
C GLY A 40 -12.94 -2.22 8.58
N PHE A 41 -12.48 -3.20 7.83
CA PHE A 41 -12.68 -4.60 8.16
C PHE A 41 -11.85 -5.01 9.38
N PRO A 42 -12.25 -6.08 10.07
CA PRO A 42 -11.43 -6.63 11.16
C PRO A 42 -10.00 -6.90 10.72
N ASP A 43 -9.06 -6.63 11.59
CA ASP A 43 -7.62 -6.83 11.38
C ASP A 43 -6.95 -5.93 10.34
N SER A 44 -7.68 -5.05 9.66
CA SER A 44 -7.06 -4.12 8.71
C SER A 44 -6.05 -3.21 9.39
N GLU A 45 -6.39 -2.69 10.56
CA GLU A 45 -5.46 -1.84 11.32
C GLU A 45 -4.26 -2.63 11.83
N ASN A 46 -4.48 -3.86 12.33
CA ASN A 46 -3.39 -4.72 12.80
C ASN A 46 -2.42 -5.05 11.69
N PHE A 47 -2.93 -5.38 10.51
CA PHE A 47 -2.12 -5.65 9.34
C PHE A 47 -1.26 -4.44 8.96
N LEU A 48 -1.89 -3.27 8.89
CA LEU A 48 -1.18 -2.04 8.52
C LEU A 48 -0.17 -1.61 9.59
N THR A 49 -0.47 -1.83 10.86
CA THR A 49 0.49 -1.57 11.94
C THR A 49 1.75 -2.42 11.76
N ALA A 50 1.58 -3.71 11.45
CA ALA A 50 2.70 -4.60 11.20
C ALA A 50 3.49 -4.17 9.96
N LEU A 51 2.78 -3.77 8.90
CA LEU A 51 3.41 -3.27 7.68
C LEU A 51 4.20 -1.99 7.94
N GLY A 52 3.63 -1.06 8.71
CA GLY A 52 4.32 0.17 9.09
C GLY A 52 5.59 -0.09 9.88
N ALA A 53 5.56 -1.05 10.81
CA ALA A 53 6.75 -1.45 11.55
C ALA A 53 7.82 -2.04 10.64
N ALA A 54 7.42 -2.86 9.67
CA ALA A 54 8.34 -3.42 8.69
C ALA A 54 8.96 -2.35 7.80
N LEU A 55 8.18 -1.37 7.37
CA LEU A 55 8.69 -0.23 6.60
C LEU A 55 9.72 0.56 7.40
N LYS A 56 9.45 0.86 8.66
CA LYS A 56 10.39 1.60 9.50
C LYS A 56 11.67 0.80 9.78
N ALA A 57 11.58 -0.52 9.83
CA ALA A 57 12.76 -1.36 9.99
C ALA A 57 13.68 -1.28 8.77
N ARG A 58 13.12 -1.16 7.57
CA ARG A 58 13.88 -1.07 6.32
C ARG A 58 14.27 0.35 5.94
N LEU A 59 13.44 1.32 6.32
CA LEU A 59 13.62 2.74 5.99
C LEU A 59 13.49 3.54 7.29
N PRO A 60 14.54 3.58 8.12
CA PRO A 60 14.44 4.12 9.47
C PRO A 60 13.99 5.58 9.56
N ALA A 61 14.20 6.36 8.52
CA ALA A 61 13.85 7.78 8.51
C ALA A 61 12.46 8.06 7.94
N ILE A 62 11.72 7.04 7.51
CA ILE A 62 10.37 7.21 6.95
C ILE A 62 9.39 7.56 8.07
N GLU A 63 8.41 8.41 7.75
CA GLU A 63 7.28 8.65 8.63
C GLU A 63 6.09 7.81 8.20
N VAL A 64 5.36 7.29 9.16
CA VAL A 64 4.18 6.46 8.92
C VAL A 64 3.00 7.08 9.66
N ARG A 65 1.90 7.30 8.93
CA ARG A 65 0.66 7.84 9.46
C ARG A 65 -0.48 6.88 9.12
N ALA A 66 -1.42 6.73 10.03
CA ALA A 66 -2.51 5.76 9.87
C ALA A 66 -3.87 6.44 9.84
N TRP A 67 -4.74 5.94 8.99
CA TRP A 67 -6.14 6.31 8.90
C TRP A 67 -7.00 5.05 8.81
N ASN A 68 -8.26 5.17 9.18
CA ASN A 68 -9.24 4.11 9.02
C ASN A 68 -10.52 4.73 8.44
N LYS A 69 -10.97 4.26 7.30
CA LYS A 69 -12.18 4.82 6.68
C LYS A 69 -13.48 4.28 7.29
N GLY A 70 -13.40 3.29 8.17
CA GLY A 70 -14.50 2.82 8.99
C GLY A 70 -15.50 1.88 8.31
N ASN A 71 -15.74 2.04 7.03
CA ASN A 71 -16.68 1.22 6.26
C ASN A 71 -16.08 0.82 4.93
N ALA A 72 -15.86 -0.48 4.76
CA ALA A 72 -15.22 -1.02 3.56
C ALA A 72 -16.08 -0.88 2.30
N SER A 73 -17.38 -0.70 2.46
CA SER A 73 -18.33 -0.63 1.33
C SER A 73 -18.41 0.74 0.68
N ILE A 74 -17.80 1.75 1.28
CA ILE A 74 -17.83 3.11 0.76
C ILE A 74 -16.41 3.62 0.51
N PRO A 75 -16.23 4.60 -0.39
CA PRO A 75 -14.93 5.25 -0.57
C PRO A 75 -14.51 6.00 0.69
N ALA A 76 -13.22 6.25 0.83
CA ALA A 76 -12.73 7.10 1.90
C ALA A 76 -13.35 8.51 1.77
N PRO A 77 -13.71 9.16 2.89
CA PRO A 77 -14.25 10.51 2.83
C PRO A 77 -13.28 11.48 2.17
N ALA A 78 -13.82 12.44 1.41
CA ALA A 78 -13.00 13.42 0.70
C ALA A 78 -12.04 14.17 1.64
N LYS A 79 -12.51 14.53 2.84
CA LYS A 79 -11.68 15.19 3.85
C LYS A 79 -10.47 14.34 4.23
N MET A 80 -10.65 13.04 4.39
CA MET A 80 -9.57 12.11 4.72
C MET A 80 -8.55 12.04 3.58
N LEU A 81 -9.03 11.94 2.34
CA LEU A 81 -8.14 11.92 1.16
C LEU A 81 -7.36 13.24 1.03
N ASP A 82 -7.99 14.36 1.32
CA ASP A 82 -7.32 15.66 1.30
C ASP A 82 -6.22 15.74 2.36
N GLU A 83 -6.46 15.22 3.55
CA GLU A 83 -5.46 15.15 4.62
C GLU A 83 -4.27 14.28 4.20
N ILE A 84 -4.54 13.11 3.62
CA ILE A 84 -3.49 12.21 3.14
C ILE A 84 -2.66 12.89 2.05
N LYS A 85 -3.32 13.50 1.08
CA LYS A 85 -2.65 14.19 -0.01
C LYS A 85 -1.79 15.34 0.47
N ALA A 86 -2.25 16.08 1.48
CA ALA A 86 -1.53 17.22 2.02
C ALA A 86 -0.31 16.83 2.86
N THR A 87 -0.33 15.63 3.47
CA THR A 87 0.69 15.24 4.46
C THR A 87 1.57 14.09 4.04
N CYS A 88 1.18 13.32 3.01
CA CYS A 88 1.90 12.11 2.61
C CYS A 88 2.23 12.13 1.13
N GLN A 89 3.33 11.49 0.78
CA GLN A 89 3.78 11.31 -0.61
C GLN A 89 3.34 9.98 -1.17
N VAL A 90 3.07 9.00 -0.31
CA VAL A 90 2.72 7.63 -0.69
C VAL A 90 1.57 7.18 0.19
N ALA A 91 0.69 6.35 -0.35
CA ALA A 91 -0.41 5.75 0.40
C ALA A 91 -0.48 4.25 0.13
N ILE A 92 -0.71 3.49 1.18
CA ILE A 92 -0.98 2.06 1.11
C ILE A 92 -2.36 1.84 1.71
N ALA A 93 -3.29 1.37 0.90
CA ALA A 93 -4.63 1.03 1.34
C ALA A 93 -4.72 -0.50 1.47
N ALA A 94 -5.26 -0.99 2.57
CA ALA A 94 -5.47 -2.42 2.78
C ALA A 94 -6.62 -2.58 3.73
N TYR A 95 -6.77 -3.69 3.65
CA TYR A 95 -7.78 -4.68 3.48
C TYR A 95 -7.87 -5.40 4.83
N GLY A 96 -8.88 -5.94 5.12
CA GLY A 96 -9.12 -6.84 6.22
C GLY A 96 -10.33 -7.66 5.82
N HIS A 97 -10.66 -8.55 6.65
CA HIS A 97 -11.64 -9.52 6.22
C HIS A 97 -12.46 -10.04 7.38
#